data_d0bc69d075d26896df6238c0917bac6f
#
_entry.id   d0bc69d075d26896df6238c0917bac6f
#
_cell.length_a   1.000
_cell.length_b   1.000
_cell.length_c   1.000
_cell.angle_alpha   90.00
_cell.angle_beta   90.00
_cell.angle_gamma   90.00
#
_symmetry.space_group_name_H-M   'P 1'
#
loop_
_entity.id
_entity.type
_entity.pdbx_description
1 polymer ?
#
loop_
_entity_poly.entity_id
_entity_poly.type
_entity_poly.pdbx_seq_one_letter_code
_entity_poly.pdbx_strand_id
1 'polypeptide(L)'
;MGGRTRLGLKLAGTVLLAALGFWLVSVRFIHFRRGGEAGAQVWFYDQQKKLVYAASRDAIPPEGQGVRAVVVSFPGEETEPAKRRVAYLETYGQPLKQALERAKSARSSGKPLKEPPPARASDLFRTNDLVKLVDETEWHPVGTPEGRRVMAEWRSWRAPDGREPVVCLP
;
A
#
# COMPACT_ATOMS: atom_id res chain seq x y z
N MET A 1 51.80 -34.78 -2.78
CA MET A 1 50.45 -34.96 -2.17
C MET A 1 49.91 -33.62 -1.67
N GLY A 2 49.29 -32.80 -2.51
CA GLY A 2 48.85 -31.42 -2.16
C GLY A 2 47.67 -30.84 -2.94
N GLY A 3 47.00 -31.64 -3.79
CA GLY A 3 45.97 -31.11 -4.69
C GLY A 3 44.52 -31.26 -4.21
N ARG A 4 44.23 -32.16 -3.26
CA ARG A 4 42.83 -32.45 -2.85
C ARG A 4 42.25 -31.48 -1.83
N THR A 5 43.06 -30.86 -0.99
CA THR A 5 42.61 -29.93 0.06
C THR A 5 42.17 -28.55 -0.49
N ARG A 6 42.76 -28.08 -1.60
CA ARG A 6 42.40 -26.76 -2.19
C ARG A 6 41.07 -26.79 -2.95
N LEU A 7 40.66 -27.95 -3.48
CA LEU A 7 39.38 -28.07 -4.19
C LEU A 7 38.19 -28.09 -3.21
N GLY A 8 38.33 -28.75 -2.06
CA GLY A 8 37.31 -28.80 -1.02
C GLY A 8 37.01 -27.42 -0.39
N LEU A 9 38.05 -26.60 -0.21
CA LEU A 9 37.87 -25.25 0.38
C LEU A 9 37.16 -24.30 -0.55
N LYS A 10 37.40 -24.41 -1.88
CA LYS A 10 36.68 -23.59 -2.89
C LYS A 10 35.21 -23.97 -3.01
N LEU A 11 34.90 -25.28 -2.97
CA LEU A 11 33.51 -25.76 -3.01
C LEU A 11 32.72 -25.37 -1.74
N ALA A 12 33.33 -25.45 -0.57
CA ALA A 12 32.71 -25.04 0.68
C ALA A 12 32.38 -23.54 0.69
N GLY A 13 33.26 -22.68 0.18
CA GLY A 13 33.03 -21.23 0.07
C GLY A 13 31.89 -20.89 -0.86
N THR A 14 31.77 -21.58 -2.00
CA THR A 14 30.70 -21.32 -2.99
C THR A 14 29.33 -21.73 -2.45
N VAL A 15 29.24 -22.86 -1.74
CA VAL A 15 28.01 -23.34 -1.10
C VAL A 15 27.56 -22.38 0.01
N LEU A 16 28.51 -21.86 0.79
CA LEU A 16 28.21 -20.92 1.88
C LEU A 16 27.69 -19.56 1.35
N LEU A 17 28.27 -19.06 0.28
CA LEU A 17 27.81 -17.83 -0.39
C LEU A 17 26.44 -18.02 -1.05
N ALA A 18 26.17 -19.17 -1.66
CA ALA A 18 24.87 -19.48 -2.23
C ALA A 18 23.79 -19.61 -1.14
N ALA A 19 24.10 -20.24 -0.01
CA ALA A 19 23.20 -20.36 1.13
C ALA A 19 22.91 -19.00 1.77
N LEU A 20 23.92 -18.13 1.90
CA LEU A 20 23.77 -16.76 2.42
C LEU A 20 22.93 -15.89 1.49
N GLY A 21 23.16 -15.99 0.17
CA GLY A 21 22.37 -15.31 -0.85
C GLY A 21 20.91 -15.76 -0.85
N PHE A 22 20.67 -17.06 -0.78
CA PHE A 22 19.32 -17.62 -0.69
C PHE A 22 18.62 -17.20 0.61
N TRP A 23 19.35 -17.18 1.74
CA TRP A 23 18.80 -16.73 3.03
C TRP A 23 18.43 -15.24 2.99
N LEU A 24 19.29 -14.36 2.45
CA LEU A 24 19.02 -12.93 2.30
C LEU A 24 17.82 -12.66 1.39
N VAL A 25 17.71 -13.37 0.26
CA VAL A 25 16.56 -13.26 -0.65
C VAL A 25 15.30 -13.79 0.04
N SER A 26 15.37 -14.92 0.74
CA SER A 26 14.23 -15.50 1.45
C SER A 26 13.75 -14.61 2.58
N VAL A 27 14.64 -14.02 3.38
CA VAL A 27 14.27 -13.07 4.45
C VAL A 27 13.61 -11.82 3.85
N ARG A 28 14.12 -11.30 2.73
CA ARG A 28 13.53 -10.16 2.06
C ARG A 28 12.17 -10.48 1.43
N PHE A 29 12.01 -11.69 0.88
CA PHE A 29 10.74 -12.18 0.32
C PHE A 29 9.70 -12.47 1.41
N ILE A 30 10.12 -12.96 2.58
CA ILE A 30 9.23 -13.21 3.73
C ILE A 30 8.73 -11.87 4.31
N HIS A 31 9.58 -10.85 4.39
CA HIS A 31 9.16 -9.52 4.81
C HIS A 31 8.19 -8.86 3.81
N PHE A 32 8.38 -9.11 2.51
CA PHE A 32 7.46 -8.59 1.48
C PHE A 32 6.11 -9.34 1.46
N ARG A 33 6.08 -10.64 1.84
CA ARG A 33 4.83 -11.42 1.95
C ARG A 33 4.06 -11.20 3.25
N ARG A 34 4.70 -10.73 4.32
CA ARG A 34 4.05 -10.46 5.60
C ARG A 34 3.22 -9.18 5.65
N GLY A 35 3.14 -8.41 4.57
CA GLY A 35 2.23 -7.26 4.44
C GLY A 35 0.73 -7.59 4.38
N GLY A 36 0.32 -8.83 4.71
CA GLY A 36 -1.05 -9.31 4.78
C GLY A 36 -1.49 -9.70 6.19
N GLU A 37 -0.91 -9.11 7.23
CA GLU A 37 -1.34 -9.39 8.62
C GLU A 37 -2.76 -8.88 8.84
N ALA A 38 -3.63 -9.80 9.28
CA ALA A 38 -4.92 -9.46 9.85
C ALA A 38 -4.68 -8.46 11.00
N GLY A 39 -5.09 -7.19 10.80
CA GLY A 39 -4.85 -6.12 11.76
C GLY A 39 -4.03 -4.93 11.24
N ALA A 40 -3.46 -4.99 10.03
CA ALA A 40 -2.81 -3.83 9.44
C ALA A 40 -3.81 -2.67 9.30
N GLN A 41 -3.41 -1.51 9.81
CA GLN A 41 -4.22 -0.29 9.73
C GLN A 41 -3.80 0.55 8.52
N VAL A 42 -4.73 1.38 8.05
CA VAL A 42 -4.53 2.41 7.04
C VAL A 42 -5.24 3.68 7.48
N TRP A 43 -4.80 4.81 6.93
CA TRP A 43 -5.45 6.07 7.22
C TRP A 43 -6.78 6.19 6.48
N PHE A 44 -7.77 6.73 7.19
CA PHE A 44 -9.04 7.21 6.66
C PHE A 44 -9.20 8.69 6.97
N TYR A 45 -9.95 9.39 6.14
CA TYR A 45 -10.29 10.78 6.30
C TYR A 45 -11.82 10.95 6.36
N ASP A 46 -12.30 11.44 7.49
CA ASP A 46 -13.71 11.84 7.63
C ASP A 46 -13.90 13.19 6.94
N GLN A 47 -14.63 13.18 5.85
CA GLN A 47 -14.82 14.37 5.02
C GLN A 47 -15.70 15.44 5.69
N GLN A 48 -16.56 15.06 6.63
CA GLN A 48 -17.39 15.99 7.38
C GLN A 48 -16.63 16.65 8.54
N LYS A 49 -15.92 15.84 9.33
CA LYS A 49 -15.16 16.32 10.49
C LYS A 49 -13.79 16.85 10.12
N LYS A 50 -13.34 16.62 8.88
CA LYS A 50 -11.99 16.94 8.39
C LYS A 50 -10.89 16.35 9.28
N LEU A 51 -11.08 15.11 9.69
CA LEU A 51 -10.22 14.40 10.63
C LEU A 51 -9.65 13.13 10.01
N VAL A 52 -8.34 12.93 10.19
CA VAL A 52 -7.65 11.68 9.84
C VAL A 52 -7.74 10.71 11.03
N TYR A 53 -8.07 9.44 10.77
CA TYR A 53 -8.09 8.37 11.76
C TYR A 53 -7.59 7.06 11.17
N ALA A 54 -7.12 6.16 12.03
CA ALA A 54 -6.68 4.83 11.61
C ALA A 54 -7.88 3.86 11.59
N ALA A 55 -7.98 3.05 10.53
CA ALA A 55 -8.97 2.00 10.43
C ALA A 55 -8.36 0.73 9.80
N SER A 56 -9.10 -0.38 9.87
CA SER A 56 -8.64 -1.64 9.29
C SER A 56 -8.35 -1.50 7.80
N ARG A 57 -7.26 -2.09 7.33
CA ARG A 57 -6.94 -2.20 5.91
C ARG A 57 -8.05 -2.91 5.10
N ASP A 58 -8.81 -3.81 5.76
CA ASP A 58 -9.91 -4.54 5.14
C ASP A 58 -11.23 -3.73 5.09
N ALA A 59 -11.23 -2.51 5.64
CA ALA A 59 -12.34 -1.58 5.48
C ALA A 59 -12.41 -1.13 4.02
N ILE A 60 -13.61 -1.22 3.45
CA ILE A 60 -13.89 -0.87 2.05
C ILE A 60 -14.48 0.54 2.04
N PRO A 61 -13.78 1.56 1.50
CA PRO A 61 -14.31 2.91 1.41
C PRO A 61 -15.47 3.02 0.38
N PRO A 62 -16.41 3.97 0.58
CA PRO A 62 -16.55 4.76 1.78
C PRO A 62 -17.10 3.93 2.94
N GLU A 63 -16.51 4.09 4.11
CA GLU A 63 -17.02 3.52 5.36
C GLU A 63 -17.65 4.67 6.17
N GLY A 64 -18.97 4.73 6.21
CA GLY A 64 -19.68 5.91 6.71
C GLY A 64 -19.35 7.16 5.89
N GLN A 65 -18.79 8.17 6.55
CA GLN A 65 -18.29 9.40 5.91
C GLN A 65 -16.77 9.36 5.64
N GLY A 66 -16.12 8.25 5.98
CA GLY A 66 -14.69 8.08 5.84
C GLY A 66 -14.29 7.47 4.50
N VAL A 67 -13.31 8.06 3.87
CA VAL A 67 -12.63 7.55 2.68
C VAL A 67 -11.18 7.27 3.01
N ARG A 68 -10.54 6.35 2.29
CA ARG A 68 -9.13 6.06 2.52
C ARG A 68 -8.28 7.30 2.21
N ALA A 69 -7.23 7.53 2.99
CA ALA A 69 -6.34 8.66 2.81
C ALA A 69 -4.87 8.19 2.69
N VAL A 70 -4.15 8.76 1.76
CA VAL A 70 -2.70 8.69 1.75
C VAL A 70 -2.17 9.88 2.54
N VAL A 71 -1.48 9.58 3.63
CA VAL A 71 -0.95 10.58 4.56
C VAL A 71 0.57 10.61 4.42
N VAL A 72 1.11 11.80 4.36
CA VAL A 72 2.56 12.04 4.21
C VAL A 72 3.06 13.02 5.28
N SER A 73 4.34 12.93 5.59
CA SER A 73 5.08 13.92 6.37
C SER A 73 6.49 14.06 5.80
N PHE A 74 7.28 14.97 6.34
CA PHE A 74 8.70 14.99 6.04
C PHE A 74 9.49 14.05 6.96
N PRO A 75 10.60 13.46 6.49
CA PRO A 75 11.41 12.55 7.29
C PRO A 75 11.79 13.14 8.66
N GLY A 76 11.57 12.34 9.71
CA GLY A 76 11.75 12.74 11.11
C GLY A 76 10.53 13.39 11.77
N GLU A 77 9.44 13.61 11.02
CA GLU A 77 8.20 14.24 11.51
C GLU A 77 7.00 13.27 11.52
N GLU A 78 7.22 12.00 11.17
CA GLU A 78 6.15 11.00 10.96
C GLU A 78 5.34 10.74 12.24
N THR A 79 5.98 10.90 13.41
CA THR A 79 5.34 10.67 14.71
C THR A 79 4.52 11.85 15.21
N GLU A 80 4.68 13.05 14.59
CA GLU A 80 3.98 14.26 14.99
C GLU A 80 2.67 14.42 14.21
N PRO A 81 1.48 14.22 14.83
CA PRO A 81 0.20 14.28 14.11
C PRO A 81 -0.04 15.63 13.41
N ALA A 82 0.41 16.73 14.02
CA ALA A 82 0.23 18.08 13.48
C ALA A 82 1.04 18.36 12.19
N LYS A 83 2.07 17.55 11.92
CA LYS A 83 2.92 17.67 10.72
C LYS A 83 2.53 16.72 9.61
N ARG A 84 1.57 15.84 9.87
CA ARG A 84 1.00 14.94 8.87
C ARG A 84 0.07 15.71 7.93
N ARG A 85 0.16 15.42 6.64
CA ARG A 85 -0.68 16.03 5.61
C ARG A 85 -1.35 14.95 4.80
N VAL A 86 -2.61 15.16 4.44
CA VAL A 86 -3.30 14.27 3.49
C VAL A 86 -2.82 14.63 2.09
N ALA A 87 -2.19 13.67 1.43
CA ALA A 87 -1.71 13.83 0.06
C ALA A 87 -2.88 13.75 -0.93
N TYR A 88 -3.70 12.72 -0.79
CA TYR A 88 -4.91 12.52 -1.57
C TYR A 88 -5.85 11.52 -0.87
N LEU A 89 -7.08 11.48 -1.35
CA LEU A 89 -8.14 10.59 -0.88
C LEU A 89 -8.39 9.50 -1.92
N GLU A 90 -8.78 8.30 -1.44
CA GLU A 90 -9.13 7.14 -2.26
C GLU A 90 -10.51 6.61 -1.89
N THR A 91 -11.29 6.25 -2.89
CA THR A 91 -12.57 5.55 -2.73
C THR A 91 -12.81 4.60 -3.89
N TYR A 92 -13.87 3.82 -3.80
CA TYR A 92 -14.23 2.87 -4.86
C TYR A 92 -15.58 3.22 -5.48
N GLY A 93 -15.65 3.19 -6.79
CA GLY A 93 -16.91 3.19 -7.54
C GLY A 93 -17.74 1.94 -7.21
N GLN A 94 -19.06 2.04 -7.39
CA GLN A 94 -20.01 0.99 -6.99
C GLN A 94 -19.66 -0.41 -7.53
N PRO A 95 -19.29 -0.60 -8.80
CA PRO A 95 -18.94 -1.93 -9.31
C PRO A 95 -17.78 -2.59 -8.57
N LEU A 96 -16.72 -1.84 -8.30
CA LEU A 96 -15.54 -2.33 -7.58
C LEU A 96 -15.87 -2.59 -6.11
N LYS A 97 -16.58 -1.66 -5.46
CA LYS A 97 -17.02 -1.80 -4.07
C LYS A 97 -17.80 -3.08 -3.87
N GLN A 98 -18.81 -3.35 -4.70
CA GLN A 98 -19.63 -4.57 -4.62
C GLN A 98 -18.80 -5.84 -4.85
N ALA A 99 -17.84 -5.83 -5.77
CA ALA A 99 -16.96 -6.97 -6.00
C ALA A 99 -16.08 -7.26 -4.78
N LEU A 100 -15.52 -6.23 -4.14
CA LEU A 100 -14.71 -6.35 -2.93
C LEU A 100 -15.52 -6.79 -1.72
N GLU A 101 -16.73 -6.27 -1.54
CA GLU A 101 -17.66 -6.68 -0.47
C GLU A 101 -18.07 -8.15 -0.61
N ARG A 102 -18.39 -8.62 -1.82
CA ARG A 102 -18.66 -10.04 -2.09
C ARG A 102 -17.47 -10.92 -1.75
N ALA A 103 -16.27 -10.50 -2.15
CA ALA A 103 -15.04 -11.23 -1.85
C ALA A 103 -14.76 -11.29 -0.34
N LYS A 104 -14.97 -10.18 0.38
CA LYS A 104 -14.82 -10.08 1.85
C LYS A 104 -15.82 -11.00 2.56
N SER A 105 -17.11 -10.96 2.16
CA SER A 105 -18.18 -11.79 2.73
C SER A 105 -17.96 -13.28 2.50
N ALA A 106 -17.52 -13.69 1.31
CA ALA A 106 -17.20 -15.08 1.02
C ALA A 106 -16.03 -15.58 1.89
N ARG A 107 -14.99 -14.77 2.06
CA ARG A 107 -13.83 -15.09 2.91
C ARG A 107 -14.25 -15.26 4.38
N SER A 108 -15.07 -14.36 4.91
CA SER A 108 -15.52 -14.42 6.31
C SER A 108 -16.48 -15.60 6.58
N SER A 109 -17.25 -16.01 5.59
CA SER A 109 -18.19 -17.15 5.70
C SER A 109 -17.57 -18.50 5.33
N GLY A 110 -16.29 -18.56 4.97
CA GLY A 110 -15.60 -19.78 4.53
C GLY A 110 -16.16 -20.37 3.22
N LYS A 111 -16.97 -19.61 2.49
CA LYS A 111 -17.55 -20.07 1.22
C LYS A 111 -16.56 -19.88 0.07
N PRO A 112 -16.47 -20.84 -0.86
CA PRO A 112 -15.65 -20.65 -2.04
C PRO A 112 -16.16 -19.44 -2.84
N LEU A 113 -15.23 -18.59 -3.28
CA LEU A 113 -15.54 -17.50 -4.20
C LEU A 113 -15.92 -18.10 -5.55
N LYS A 114 -17.08 -17.73 -6.08
CA LYS A 114 -17.49 -18.09 -7.45
C LYS A 114 -16.57 -17.44 -8.50
N GLU A 115 -16.08 -16.26 -8.19
CA GLU A 115 -15.14 -15.50 -9.03
C GLU A 115 -13.99 -15.00 -8.14
N PRO A 116 -12.75 -15.02 -8.63
CA PRO A 116 -11.63 -14.46 -7.89
C PRO A 116 -11.86 -12.96 -7.66
N PRO A 117 -11.33 -12.39 -6.54
CA PRO A 117 -11.40 -10.96 -6.34
C PRO A 117 -10.68 -10.25 -7.49
N PRO A 118 -11.19 -9.09 -7.93
CA PRO A 118 -10.61 -8.37 -9.05
C PRO A 118 -9.14 -8.04 -8.76
N ALA A 119 -8.28 -8.29 -9.72
CA ALA A 119 -6.87 -7.92 -9.63
C ALA A 119 -6.70 -6.40 -9.73
N ARG A 120 -5.76 -5.81 -8.99
CA ARG A 120 -5.48 -4.37 -9.03
C ARG A 120 -5.12 -3.85 -10.43
N ALA A 121 -4.59 -4.70 -11.29
CA ALA A 121 -4.28 -4.36 -12.68
C ALA A 121 -5.48 -4.48 -13.63
N SER A 122 -6.65 -4.95 -13.16
CA SER A 122 -7.84 -5.11 -14.00
C SER A 122 -8.45 -3.76 -14.39
N ASP A 123 -9.18 -3.76 -15.50
CA ASP A 123 -9.90 -2.55 -15.94
C ASP A 123 -10.94 -2.12 -14.89
N LEU A 124 -11.52 -3.06 -14.14
CA LEU A 124 -12.44 -2.74 -13.06
C LEU A 124 -11.78 -1.83 -12.00
N PHE A 125 -10.51 -2.10 -11.60
CA PHE A 125 -9.78 -1.20 -10.71
C PHE A 125 -9.41 0.11 -11.41
N ARG A 126 -8.87 0.06 -12.61
CA ARG A 126 -8.43 1.27 -13.32
C ARG A 126 -9.51 2.32 -13.51
N THR A 127 -10.78 1.87 -13.64
CA THR A 127 -11.94 2.75 -13.85
C THR A 127 -12.73 3.05 -12.59
N ASN A 128 -12.62 2.23 -11.55
CA ASN A 128 -13.44 2.35 -10.34
C ASN A 128 -12.62 2.51 -9.03
N ASP A 129 -11.31 2.53 -9.10
CA ASP A 129 -10.46 3.05 -8.03
C ASP A 129 -10.33 4.55 -8.27
N LEU A 130 -10.92 5.33 -7.38
CA LEU A 130 -11.14 6.76 -7.57
C LEU A 130 -10.28 7.55 -6.59
N VAL A 131 -9.63 8.59 -7.08
CA VAL A 131 -8.79 9.47 -6.28
C VAL A 131 -9.17 10.92 -6.46
N LYS A 132 -8.94 11.74 -5.42
CA LYS A 132 -9.04 13.19 -5.49
C LYS A 132 -8.13 13.87 -4.47
N LEU A 133 -7.80 15.15 -4.68
CA LEU A 133 -7.22 15.98 -3.62
C LEU A 133 -8.28 16.31 -2.57
N VAL A 134 -7.83 16.68 -1.35
CA VAL A 134 -8.74 16.98 -0.23
C VAL A 134 -9.70 18.10 -0.57
N ASP A 135 -9.22 19.11 -1.28
CA ASP A 135 -9.97 20.32 -1.61
C ASP A 135 -10.73 20.23 -2.95
N GLU A 136 -10.53 19.15 -3.71
CA GLU A 136 -11.28 18.89 -4.95
C GLU A 136 -12.66 18.29 -4.63
N THR A 137 -13.62 18.58 -5.47
CA THR A 137 -14.98 18.00 -5.40
C THR A 137 -15.12 16.75 -6.27
N GLU A 138 -14.35 16.69 -7.35
CA GLU A 138 -14.44 15.64 -8.37
C GLU A 138 -13.52 14.46 -8.06
N TRP A 139 -14.02 13.26 -8.30
CA TRP A 139 -13.27 12.03 -8.19
C TRP A 139 -12.78 11.57 -9.56
N HIS A 140 -11.51 11.24 -9.68
CA HIS A 140 -10.87 10.82 -10.92
C HIS A 140 -10.45 9.35 -10.86
N PRO A 141 -10.79 8.52 -11.88
CA PRO A 141 -10.28 7.16 -11.95
C PRO A 141 -8.75 7.13 -12.02
N VAL A 142 -8.11 6.23 -11.27
CA VAL A 142 -6.63 6.11 -11.24
C VAL A 142 -6.01 5.85 -12.60
N GLY A 143 -6.77 5.25 -13.53
CA GLY A 143 -6.34 5.01 -14.91
C GLY A 143 -6.25 6.24 -15.80
N THR A 144 -6.86 7.38 -15.39
CA THR A 144 -6.87 8.61 -16.18
C THR A 144 -5.62 9.47 -15.98
N PRO A 145 -5.31 10.41 -16.87
CA PRO A 145 -4.24 11.39 -16.65
C PRO A 145 -4.45 12.21 -15.36
N GLU A 146 -5.68 12.62 -15.08
CA GLU A 146 -6.07 13.39 -13.89
C GLU A 146 -5.85 12.59 -12.62
N GLY A 147 -6.29 11.33 -12.57
CA GLY A 147 -6.04 10.45 -11.43
C GLY A 147 -4.56 10.25 -11.17
N ARG A 148 -3.74 10.08 -12.22
CA ARG A 148 -2.28 9.99 -12.08
C ARG A 148 -1.65 11.29 -11.58
N ARG A 149 -2.15 12.46 -12.03
CA ARG A 149 -1.74 13.77 -11.52
C ARG A 149 -1.99 13.86 -10.01
N VAL A 150 -3.20 13.56 -9.56
CA VAL A 150 -3.59 13.58 -8.14
C VAL A 150 -2.65 12.71 -7.30
N MET A 151 -2.39 11.48 -7.73
CA MET A 151 -1.51 10.56 -7.00
C MET A 151 -0.03 10.99 -6.98
N ALA A 152 0.40 11.85 -7.89
CA ALA A 152 1.78 12.27 -8.00
C ALA A 152 2.07 13.64 -7.37
N GLU A 153 1.06 14.48 -7.19
CA GLU A 153 1.21 15.89 -6.82
C GLU A 153 2.03 16.12 -5.54
N TRP A 154 1.76 15.33 -4.50
CA TRP A 154 2.49 15.44 -3.22
C TRP A 154 3.99 15.21 -3.33
N ARG A 155 4.46 14.49 -4.36
CA ARG A 155 5.89 14.23 -4.58
C ARG A 155 6.68 15.48 -4.96
N SER A 156 6.00 16.53 -5.39
CA SER A 156 6.59 17.84 -5.66
C SER A 156 6.78 18.70 -4.41
N TRP A 157 6.15 18.32 -3.29
CA TRP A 157 6.26 19.07 -2.05
C TRP A 157 7.69 19.02 -1.52
N ARG A 158 8.11 20.09 -0.88
CA ARG A 158 9.44 20.20 -0.28
C ARG A 158 9.31 20.87 1.07
N ALA A 159 10.07 20.38 2.05
CA ALA A 159 10.28 21.08 3.30
C ALA A 159 11.19 22.30 3.07
N PRO A 160 11.21 23.28 3.99
CA PRO A 160 12.12 24.44 3.87
C PRO A 160 13.59 24.08 3.74
N ASP A 161 13.99 22.92 4.27
CA ASP A 161 15.35 22.36 4.19
C ASP A 161 15.57 21.45 2.96
N GLY A 162 14.60 21.37 2.04
CA GLY A 162 14.67 20.61 0.80
C GLY A 162 14.30 19.12 0.92
N ARG A 163 13.92 18.62 2.12
CA ARG A 163 13.49 17.21 2.29
C ARG A 163 12.25 16.92 1.45
N GLU A 164 12.20 15.70 0.91
CA GLU A 164 11.05 15.17 0.20
C GLU A 164 10.07 14.49 1.18
N PRO A 165 8.76 14.53 0.91
CA PRO A 165 7.79 13.87 1.77
C PRO A 165 7.88 12.34 1.65
N VAL A 166 7.51 11.65 2.73
CA VAL A 166 7.40 10.19 2.82
C VAL A 166 6.00 9.80 3.26
N VAL A 167 5.53 8.62 2.85
CA VAL A 167 4.22 8.10 3.26
C VAL A 167 4.29 7.66 4.71
N CYS A 168 3.35 8.16 5.53
CA CYS A 168 3.16 7.75 6.92
C CYS A 168 2.19 6.58 7.00
N LEU A 169 2.54 5.58 7.79
CA LEU A 169 1.62 4.53 8.22
C LEU A 169 1.00 4.90 9.57
N PRO A 170 -0.23 4.39 9.88
CA PRO A 170 -0.85 4.56 11.21
C PRO A 170 -0.04 3.95 12.32
#